data_94a137a65ebc77cb8551a0766e4d9b71
#
_entry.id   94a137a65ebc77cb8551a0766e4d9b71
#
_cell.length_a   1.000
_cell.length_b   1.000
_cell.length_c   1.000
_cell.angle_alpha   90.00
_cell.angle_beta   90.00
_cell.angle_gamma   90.00
#
_symmetry.space_group_name_H-M   'P 1'
#
loop_
_entity.id
_entity.type
_entity.pdbx_description
1 polymer ?
#
loop_
_entity_poly.entity_id
_entity_poly.type
_entity_poly.pdbx_seq_one_letter_code
_entity_poly.pdbx_strand_id
1 'polypeptide(L)'
;AFTCRKQELSKKPLHFYNTAEGFKTFKDWAVNIMKANGLEKIIVGMEPTSIYWEALATYCKDNGMILVHVNPAAVHKSKELDDNDPSKNDRKDPKVIAGLVADGRYQFPYMPEEEYAELRELSNLRIRTQESLTQCKNRLSRWYSRYFPEFKGAYKNVVSKTAMMILDLYPLPEDIVTLGVEGILQIWRSKKVRGAGERKARKLYEAARNSIGRKEAASIARIEFKSIKEDLDRYQERLDEIEKKADEILPKIKNVDKLFEIKGVGK
;
A
#
# COMPACT_ATOMS: atom_id res chain seq x y z
N ALA A 1 20.20 25.85 13.13
CA ALA A 1 19.23 26.85 12.66
C ALA A 1 19.97 27.94 11.84
N PHE A 2 19.26 28.50 10.86
CA PHE A 2 19.77 29.54 9.95
C PHE A 2 18.77 30.66 9.82
N THR A 3 19.24 31.87 9.56
CA THR A 3 18.41 32.96 9.04
C THR A 3 18.17 32.79 7.55
N CYS A 4 17.23 33.55 6.97
CA CYS A 4 17.04 33.61 5.50
C CYS A 4 18.28 34.11 4.73
N ARG A 5 19.24 34.77 5.41
CA ARG A 5 20.54 35.16 4.86
C ARG A 5 21.65 34.14 5.12
N LYS A 6 21.29 32.89 5.47
CA LYS A 6 22.22 31.80 5.78
C LYS A 6 23.18 32.07 6.98
N GLN A 7 22.85 32.97 7.83
CA GLN A 7 23.59 33.16 9.07
C GLN A 7 23.26 32.02 10.04
N GLU A 8 24.26 31.28 10.50
CA GLU A 8 24.11 30.20 11.45
C GLU A 8 23.80 30.72 12.85
N LEU A 9 22.67 30.31 13.41
CA LEU A 9 22.18 30.74 14.73
C LEU A 9 22.44 29.70 15.83
N SER A 10 22.79 28.47 15.48
CA SER A 10 23.08 27.41 16.45
C SER A 10 24.21 26.53 15.94
N LYS A 11 25.32 26.50 16.69
CA LYS A 11 26.49 25.67 16.38
C LYS A 11 26.32 24.18 16.74
N LYS A 12 25.36 23.87 17.63
CA LYS A 12 25.08 22.49 18.07
C LYS A 12 23.72 22.06 17.58
N PRO A 13 23.59 20.86 16.98
CA PRO A 13 22.30 20.31 16.65
C PRO A 13 21.51 19.95 17.91
N LEU A 14 20.20 20.15 17.87
CA LEU A 14 19.28 19.61 18.86
C LEU A 14 18.84 18.22 18.41
N HIS A 15 18.98 17.24 19.28
CA HIS A 15 18.39 15.92 19.11
C HIS A 15 17.10 15.83 19.92
N PHE A 16 16.03 15.35 19.32
CA PHE A 16 14.75 15.14 19.99
C PHE A 16 14.07 13.87 19.44
N TYR A 17 13.20 13.28 20.24
CA TYR A 17 12.45 12.11 19.85
C TYR A 17 11.14 12.49 19.16
N ASN A 18 10.62 11.59 18.32
CA ASN A 18 9.32 11.75 17.67
C ASN A 18 8.18 11.44 18.67
N THR A 19 8.08 12.27 19.68
CA THR A 19 7.10 12.23 20.79
C THR A 19 6.60 13.64 21.09
N ALA A 20 5.47 13.75 21.78
CA ALA A 20 4.91 15.05 22.17
C ALA A 20 5.90 15.87 23.00
N GLU A 21 6.64 15.26 23.92
CA GLU A 21 7.64 15.92 24.73
C GLU A 21 8.86 16.36 23.89
N GLY A 22 9.30 15.48 22.97
CA GLY A 22 10.38 15.83 22.03
C GLY A 22 10.00 16.98 21.12
N PHE A 23 8.79 17.02 20.62
CA PHE A 23 8.29 18.15 19.81
C PHE A 23 8.18 19.44 20.61
N LYS A 24 7.76 19.35 21.87
CA LYS A 24 7.76 20.52 22.76
C LYS A 24 9.17 21.06 22.97
N THR A 25 10.14 20.18 23.26
CA THR A 25 11.55 20.55 23.39
C THR A 25 12.08 21.22 22.14
N PHE A 26 11.74 20.69 20.96
CA PHE A 26 12.09 21.28 19.67
C PHE A 26 11.47 22.68 19.49
N LYS A 27 10.17 22.82 19.77
CA LYS A 27 9.46 24.11 19.68
C LYS A 27 10.09 25.15 20.60
N ASP A 28 10.30 24.79 21.88
CA ASP A 28 10.87 25.70 22.87
C ASP A 28 12.27 26.17 22.46
N TRP A 29 13.11 25.26 21.95
CA TRP A 29 14.41 25.59 21.39
C TRP A 29 14.31 26.53 20.18
N ALA A 30 13.42 26.25 19.23
CA ALA A 30 13.25 27.07 18.03
C ALA A 30 12.71 28.46 18.36
N VAL A 31 11.74 28.56 19.27
CA VAL A 31 11.16 29.85 19.74
C VAL A 31 12.19 30.68 20.48
N ASN A 32 13.03 30.05 21.32
CA ASN A 32 14.11 30.78 22.04
C ASN A 32 15.12 31.39 21.05
N ILE A 33 15.53 30.62 20.01
CA ILE A 33 16.42 31.14 18.96
C ILE A 33 15.74 32.28 18.20
N MET A 34 14.48 32.13 17.82
CA MET A 34 13.70 33.13 17.11
C MET A 34 13.67 34.47 17.89
N LYS A 35 13.30 34.41 19.20
CA LYS A 35 13.22 35.58 20.06
C LYS A 35 14.58 36.24 20.29
N ALA A 36 15.63 35.45 20.56
CA ALA A 36 16.99 35.97 20.81
C ALA A 36 17.59 36.71 19.61
N ASN A 37 17.09 36.43 18.40
CA ASN A 37 17.59 37.05 17.16
C ASN A 37 16.58 38.01 16.50
N GLY A 38 15.49 38.37 17.19
CA GLY A 38 14.47 39.30 16.67
C GLY A 38 13.76 38.81 15.41
N LEU A 39 13.58 37.51 15.27
CA LEU A 39 12.92 36.88 14.11
C LEU A 39 11.44 36.70 14.39
N GLU A 40 10.62 36.70 13.32
CA GLU A 40 9.17 36.68 13.44
C GLU A 40 8.56 35.31 13.12
N LYS A 41 9.23 34.47 12.32
CA LYS A 41 8.70 33.22 11.79
C LYS A 41 9.70 32.09 11.91
N ILE A 42 9.16 30.87 12.11
CA ILE A 42 9.91 29.62 12.09
C ILE A 42 9.48 28.83 10.87
N ILE A 43 10.45 28.47 10.01
CA ILE A 43 10.27 27.54 8.91
C ILE A 43 11.06 26.28 9.24
N VAL A 44 10.36 25.14 9.27
CA VAL A 44 10.93 23.83 9.57
C VAL A 44 11.10 23.08 8.26
N GLY A 45 12.34 22.98 7.79
CA GLY A 45 12.66 22.18 6.60
C GLY A 45 12.95 20.74 6.96
N MET A 46 12.43 19.81 6.16
CA MET A 46 12.75 18.40 6.32
C MET A 46 12.71 17.65 5.00
N GLU A 47 13.43 16.55 4.96
CA GLU A 47 13.33 15.57 3.89
C GLU A 47 12.13 14.65 4.16
N PRO A 48 11.20 14.46 3.21
CA PRO A 48 10.03 13.60 3.40
C PRO A 48 10.42 12.12 3.31
N THR A 49 10.97 11.59 4.40
CA THR A 49 11.36 10.18 4.49
C THR A 49 10.25 9.37 5.13
N SER A 50 9.59 8.50 4.35
CA SER A 50 8.50 7.62 4.81
C SER A 50 7.37 8.44 5.48
N ILE A 51 6.81 7.93 6.59
CA ILE A 51 5.70 8.54 7.36
C ILE A 51 6.17 9.37 8.57
N TYR A 52 7.48 9.37 8.87
CA TYR A 52 8.00 9.96 10.12
C TYR A 52 7.84 11.49 10.20
N TRP A 53 7.67 12.15 9.06
CA TRP A 53 7.49 13.60 8.99
C TRP A 53 6.07 14.05 9.35
N GLU A 54 5.05 13.19 9.20
CA GLU A 54 3.63 13.56 9.31
C GLU A 54 3.26 14.05 10.72
N ALA A 55 3.74 13.36 11.74
CA ALA A 55 3.48 13.76 13.14
C ALA A 55 4.11 15.14 13.46
N LEU A 56 5.33 15.39 13.00
CA LEU A 56 5.98 16.68 13.16
C LEU A 56 5.27 17.77 12.34
N ALA A 57 4.80 17.43 11.14
CA ALA A 57 4.07 18.38 10.29
C ALA A 57 2.76 18.83 10.96
N THR A 58 1.99 17.89 11.50
CA THR A 58 0.77 18.21 12.28
C THR A 58 1.10 19.09 13.47
N TYR A 59 2.13 18.72 14.24
CA TYR A 59 2.57 19.52 15.39
C TYR A 59 2.99 20.94 15.00
N CYS A 60 3.74 21.10 13.91
CA CYS A 60 4.14 22.41 13.39
C CYS A 60 2.93 23.25 13.01
N LYS A 61 1.96 22.67 12.28
CA LYS A 61 0.71 23.34 11.90
C LYS A 61 -0.04 23.86 13.13
N ASP A 62 -0.25 23.01 14.14
CA ASP A 62 -0.99 23.33 15.36
C ASP A 62 -0.29 24.40 16.22
N ASN A 63 1.02 24.59 16.03
CA ASN A 63 1.83 25.53 16.79
C ASN A 63 2.31 26.75 15.98
N GLY A 64 1.70 27.02 14.82
CA GLY A 64 1.99 28.19 14.00
C GLY A 64 3.40 28.21 13.38
N MET A 65 4.04 27.05 13.26
CA MET A 65 5.30 26.88 12.55
C MET A 65 5.04 26.40 11.11
N ILE A 66 5.80 26.94 10.16
CA ILE A 66 5.67 26.56 8.75
C ILE A 66 6.57 25.37 8.49
N LEU A 67 5.99 24.24 8.06
CA LEU A 67 6.75 23.07 7.64
C LEU A 67 6.87 23.04 6.11
N VAL A 68 8.05 22.72 5.61
CA VAL A 68 8.37 22.62 4.18
C VAL A 68 9.20 21.36 3.89
N HIS A 69 9.01 20.79 2.71
CA HIS A 69 9.78 19.65 2.23
C HIS A 69 10.90 20.09 1.31
N VAL A 70 12.06 19.50 1.51
CA VAL A 70 13.22 19.65 0.63
C VAL A 70 13.39 18.35 -0.19
N ASN A 71 13.67 18.50 -1.47
CA ASN A 71 13.85 17.34 -2.35
C ASN A 71 15.08 16.52 -1.93
N PRO A 72 14.94 15.20 -1.67
CA PRO A 72 16.05 14.32 -1.28
C PRO A 72 17.22 14.33 -2.26
N ALA A 73 16.94 14.40 -3.57
CA ALA A 73 17.98 14.48 -4.59
C ALA A 73 18.77 15.82 -4.50
N ALA A 74 18.10 16.92 -4.12
CA ALA A 74 18.77 18.20 -3.91
C ALA A 74 19.65 18.17 -2.66
N VAL A 75 19.19 17.51 -1.59
CA VAL A 75 19.99 17.32 -0.36
C VAL A 75 21.25 16.51 -0.68
N HIS A 76 21.11 15.41 -1.40
CA HIS A 76 22.24 14.55 -1.80
C HIS A 76 23.28 15.34 -2.65
N LYS A 77 22.81 16.00 -3.71
CA LYS A 77 23.70 16.80 -4.57
C LYS A 77 24.38 17.96 -3.84
N SER A 78 23.69 18.62 -2.93
CA SER A 78 24.28 19.73 -2.16
C SER A 78 25.37 19.25 -1.21
N LYS A 79 25.24 18.05 -0.65
CA LYS A 79 26.30 17.42 0.17
C LYS A 79 27.57 17.16 -0.63
N GLU A 80 27.42 16.63 -1.85
CA GLU A 80 28.57 16.38 -2.73
C GLU A 80 29.31 17.64 -3.10
N LEU A 81 28.58 18.76 -3.25
CA LEU A 81 29.20 20.06 -3.56
C LEU A 81 29.93 20.70 -2.37
N ASP A 82 29.47 20.44 -1.14
CA ASP A 82 30.03 21.08 0.06
C ASP A 82 31.34 20.41 0.53
N ASP A 83 31.51 19.09 0.37
CA ASP A 83 32.61 18.34 1.01
C ASP A 83 33.33 17.33 0.11
N ASN A 84 32.94 17.10 -1.15
CA ASN A 84 33.40 15.97 -1.97
C ASN A 84 33.27 14.57 -1.30
N ASP A 85 32.52 14.46 -0.20
CA ASP A 85 32.34 13.25 0.59
C ASP A 85 30.87 12.88 0.64
N PRO A 86 30.44 11.80 -0.08
CA PRO A 86 29.05 11.36 -0.13
C PRO A 86 28.61 10.62 1.13
N SER A 87 29.45 10.54 2.18
CA SER A 87 29.13 9.79 3.38
C SER A 87 27.88 10.32 4.10
N LYS A 88 27.00 9.41 4.51
CA LYS A 88 25.86 9.72 5.38
C LYS A 88 26.36 10.26 6.71
N ASN A 89 26.10 11.54 6.97
CA ASN A 89 26.42 12.13 8.25
C ASN A 89 25.21 12.91 8.76
N ASP A 90 24.53 12.35 9.74
CA ASP A 90 23.30 12.92 10.35
C ASP A 90 23.50 14.33 10.94
N ARG A 91 24.75 14.79 11.11
CA ARG A 91 25.07 16.16 11.56
C ARG A 91 25.09 17.16 10.40
N LYS A 92 25.42 16.71 9.17
CA LYS A 92 25.51 17.58 7.98
C LYS A 92 24.12 17.81 7.38
N ASP A 93 23.25 16.80 7.40
CA ASP A 93 21.94 16.84 6.78
C ASP A 93 21.06 18.01 7.21
N PRO A 94 20.89 18.30 8.51
CA PRO A 94 20.12 19.45 8.95
C PRO A 94 20.67 20.79 8.48
N LYS A 95 22.00 20.90 8.32
CA LYS A 95 22.64 22.12 7.83
C LYS A 95 22.37 22.36 6.35
N VAL A 96 22.51 21.30 5.53
CA VAL A 96 22.21 21.33 4.09
C VAL A 96 20.73 21.65 3.86
N ILE A 97 19.83 20.97 4.58
CA ILE A 97 18.39 21.22 4.51
C ILE A 97 18.07 22.69 4.86
N ALA A 98 18.64 23.21 5.96
CA ALA A 98 18.42 24.60 6.35
C ALA A 98 18.95 25.59 5.31
N GLY A 99 20.08 25.28 4.66
CA GLY A 99 20.63 26.06 3.55
C GLY A 99 19.71 26.08 2.33
N LEU A 100 19.19 24.92 1.93
CA LEU A 100 18.24 24.81 0.81
C LEU A 100 16.94 25.55 1.10
N VAL A 101 16.44 25.49 2.32
CA VAL A 101 15.26 26.27 2.74
C VAL A 101 15.55 27.77 2.67
N ALA A 102 16.71 28.24 3.12
CA ALA A 102 17.10 29.62 3.02
C ALA A 102 17.22 30.12 1.57
N ASP A 103 17.57 29.22 0.63
CA ASP A 103 17.59 29.49 -0.82
C ASP A 103 16.21 29.46 -1.48
N GLY A 104 15.13 29.18 -0.74
CA GLY A 104 13.79 29.02 -1.30
C GLY A 104 13.59 27.70 -2.09
N ARG A 105 14.49 26.73 -1.94
CA ARG A 105 14.44 25.43 -2.63
C ARG A 105 13.64 24.41 -1.82
N TYR A 106 12.36 24.65 -1.67
CA TYR A 106 11.46 23.80 -0.90
C TYR A 106 10.06 23.77 -1.52
N GLN A 107 9.24 22.85 -1.05
CA GLN A 107 7.83 22.71 -1.39
C GLN A 107 6.99 22.66 -0.10
N PHE A 108 5.79 23.21 -0.17
CA PHE A 108 4.83 23.01 0.91
C PHE A 108 4.25 21.59 0.78
N PRO A 109 4.26 20.79 1.86
CA PRO A 109 3.62 19.48 1.83
C PRO A 109 2.12 19.65 1.63
N TYR A 110 1.56 18.86 0.74
CA TYR A 110 0.12 18.73 0.65
C TYR A 110 -0.35 17.78 1.76
N MET A 111 -1.04 18.33 2.74
CA MET A 111 -1.69 17.59 3.82
C MET A 111 -3.20 17.65 3.57
N PRO A 112 -3.80 16.59 3.04
CA PRO A 112 -5.25 16.55 2.84
C PRO A 112 -5.96 16.59 4.21
N GLU A 113 -7.13 17.21 4.23
CA GLU A 113 -7.98 17.34 5.41
C GLU A 113 -9.33 16.68 5.15
N GLU A 114 -10.04 16.33 6.23
CA GLU A 114 -11.40 15.80 6.19
C GLU A 114 -11.54 14.63 5.20
N GLU A 115 -12.51 14.67 4.31
CA GLU A 115 -12.82 13.62 3.33
C GLU A 115 -11.66 13.32 2.38
N TYR A 116 -10.84 14.31 2.07
CA TYR A 116 -9.65 14.10 1.22
C TYR A 116 -8.56 13.28 1.95
N ALA A 117 -8.43 13.46 3.27
CA ALA A 117 -7.52 12.65 4.08
C ALA A 117 -8.02 11.21 4.17
N GLU A 118 -9.32 11.03 4.46
CA GLU A 118 -9.93 9.70 4.49
C GLU A 118 -9.78 8.96 3.15
N LEU A 119 -10.06 9.64 2.03
CA LEU A 119 -9.96 9.03 0.70
C LEU A 119 -8.50 8.66 0.36
N ARG A 120 -7.53 9.48 0.76
CA ARG A 120 -6.11 9.17 0.55
C ARG A 120 -5.69 7.91 1.30
N GLU A 121 -6.05 7.80 2.58
CA GLU A 121 -5.72 6.62 3.39
C GLU A 121 -6.45 5.37 2.89
N LEU A 122 -7.69 5.52 2.46
CA LEU A 122 -8.47 4.44 1.86
C LEU A 122 -7.83 3.95 0.55
N SER A 123 -7.36 4.87 -0.29
CA SER A 123 -6.63 4.55 -1.53
C SER A 123 -5.32 3.80 -1.23
N ASN A 124 -4.55 4.24 -0.25
CA ASN A 124 -3.34 3.57 0.19
C ASN A 124 -3.64 2.14 0.71
N LEU A 125 -4.71 1.99 1.48
CA LEU A 125 -5.17 0.69 1.99
C LEU A 125 -5.59 -0.23 0.83
N ARG A 126 -6.31 0.31 -0.16
CA ARG A 126 -6.73 -0.42 -1.37
C ARG A 126 -5.53 -0.95 -2.15
N ILE A 127 -4.51 -0.12 -2.38
CA ILE A 127 -3.28 -0.52 -3.08
C ILE A 127 -2.61 -1.68 -2.36
N ARG A 128 -2.37 -1.57 -1.06
CA ARG A 128 -1.73 -2.63 -0.24
C ARG A 128 -2.55 -3.92 -0.23
N THR A 129 -3.87 -3.82 -0.16
CA THR A 129 -4.77 -4.98 -0.20
C THR A 129 -4.75 -5.65 -1.57
N GLN A 130 -4.73 -4.86 -2.66
CA GLN A 130 -4.63 -5.37 -4.03
C GLN A 130 -3.29 -6.07 -4.30
N GLU A 131 -2.20 -5.56 -3.76
CA GLU A 131 -0.88 -6.21 -3.82
C GLU A 131 -0.90 -7.55 -3.09
N SER A 132 -1.47 -7.60 -1.89
CA SER A 132 -1.62 -8.83 -1.11
C SER A 132 -2.48 -9.86 -1.84
N LEU A 133 -3.59 -9.44 -2.44
CA LEU A 133 -4.44 -10.30 -3.27
C LEU A 133 -3.67 -10.85 -4.49
N THR A 134 -2.84 -10.02 -5.12
CA THR A 134 -2.00 -10.43 -6.26
C THR A 134 -0.96 -11.46 -5.83
N GLN A 135 -0.29 -11.25 -4.70
CA GLN A 135 0.64 -12.23 -4.13
C GLN A 135 -0.04 -13.56 -3.82
N CYS A 136 -1.27 -13.50 -3.28
CA CYS A 136 -2.07 -14.69 -3.00
C CYS A 136 -2.44 -15.45 -4.28
N LYS A 137 -2.86 -14.76 -5.35
CA LYS A 137 -3.11 -15.36 -6.68
C LYS A 137 -1.84 -16.00 -7.26
N ASN A 138 -0.67 -15.43 -7.02
CA ASN A 138 0.61 -16.01 -7.43
C ASN A 138 0.94 -17.28 -6.63
N ARG A 139 0.63 -17.32 -5.32
CA ARG A 139 0.76 -18.53 -4.49
C ARG A 139 -0.15 -19.64 -5.02
N LEU A 140 -1.42 -19.32 -5.31
CA LEU A 140 -2.35 -20.26 -5.90
C LEU A 140 -1.87 -20.78 -7.26
N SER A 141 -1.35 -19.90 -8.11
CA SER A 141 -0.80 -20.29 -9.42
C SER A 141 0.39 -21.24 -9.29
N ARG A 142 1.26 -21.05 -8.28
CA ARG A 142 2.37 -21.98 -7.96
C ARG A 142 1.85 -23.29 -7.42
N TRP A 143 0.84 -23.27 -6.57
CA TRP A 143 0.18 -24.45 -6.07
C TRP A 143 -0.39 -25.31 -7.21
N TYR A 144 -1.12 -24.71 -8.18
CA TYR A 144 -1.58 -25.41 -9.37
C TYR A 144 -0.41 -26.01 -10.16
N SER A 145 0.64 -25.26 -10.40
CA SER A 145 1.79 -25.77 -11.17
C SER A 145 2.45 -27.00 -10.52
N ARG A 146 2.28 -27.18 -9.21
CA ARG A 146 2.85 -28.29 -8.45
C ARG A 146 1.89 -29.48 -8.32
N TYR A 147 0.61 -29.23 -8.07
CA TYR A 147 -0.35 -30.27 -7.70
C TYR A 147 -1.44 -30.49 -8.76
N PHE A 148 -1.70 -29.52 -9.62
CA PHE A 148 -2.71 -29.60 -10.66
C PHE A 148 -2.35 -28.74 -11.89
N PRO A 149 -1.24 -29.05 -12.59
CA PRO A 149 -0.74 -28.19 -13.69
C PRO A 149 -1.72 -28.05 -14.85
N GLU A 150 -2.56 -29.05 -15.14
CA GLU A 150 -3.56 -29.03 -16.21
C GLU A 150 -4.73 -28.09 -15.93
N PHE A 151 -4.88 -27.63 -14.67
CA PHE A 151 -5.93 -26.68 -14.31
C PHE A 151 -5.91 -25.43 -15.19
N LYS A 152 -4.74 -24.88 -15.48
CA LYS A 152 -4.58 -23.67 -16.33
C LYS A 152 -5.06 -23.89 -17.77
N GLY A 153 -4.97 -25.11 -18.29
CA GLY A 153 -5.52 -25.51 -19.58
C GLY A 153 -7.05 -25.58 -19.57
N ALA A 154 -7.63 -26.00 -18.44
CA ALA A 154 -9.07 -26.07 -18.26
C ALA A 154 -9.70 -24.70 -17.96
N TYR A 155 -9.04 -23.87 -17.17
CA TYR A 155 -9.53 -22.56 -16.72
C TYR A 155 -8.45 -21.48 -16.90
N LYS A 156 -8.73 -20.47 -17.75
CA LYS A 156 -7.82 -19.32 -17.94
C LYS A 156 -7.67 -18.47 -16.67
N ASN A 157 -8.75 -18.35 -15.90
CA ASN A 157 -8.74 -17.61 -14.64
C ASN A 157 -8.47 -18.56 -13.47
N VAL A 158 -7.36 -18.37 -12.78
CA VAL A 158 -6.93 -19.21 -11.64
C VAL A 158 -7.90 -19.16 -10.45
N VAL A 159 -8.71 -18.10 -10.33
CA VAL A 159 -9.75 -17.92 -9.31
C VAL A 159 -11.15 -17.99 -9.91
N SER A 160 -11.34 -18.80 -10.99
CA SER A 160 -12.66 -18.99 -11.59
C SER A 160 -13.69 -19.44 -10.55
N LYS A 161 -14.77 -18.68 -10.38
CA LYS A 161 -15.81 -18.94 -9.39
C LYS A 161 -16.35 -20.37 -9.48
N THR A 162 -16.60 -20.86 -10.70
CA THR A 162 -17.12 -22.23 -10.92
C THR A 162 -16.11 -23.32 -10.50
N ALA A 163 -14.81 -23.08 -10.77
CA ALA A 163 -13.77 -24.02 -10.36
C ALA A 163 -13.52 -23.97 -8.85
N MET A 164 -13.42 -22.77 -8.26
CA MET A 164 -13.18 -22.63 -6.83
C MET A 164 -14.26 -23.28 -5.97
N MET A 165 -15.52 -23.31 -6.42
CA MET A 165 -16.60 -24.03 -5.72
C MET A 165 -16.38 -25.54 -5.63
N ILE A 166 -15.69 -26.13 -6.60
CA ILE A 166 -15.33 -27.57 -6.56
C ILE A 166 -14.05 -27.74 -5.75
N LEU A 167 -13.03 -26.93 -6.04
CA LEU A 167 -11.70 -27.05 -5.42
C LEU A 167 -11.71 -26.77 -3.92
N ASP A 168 -12.66 -25.99 -3.44
CA ASP A 168 -12.85 -25.73 -2.00
C ASP A 168 -13.14 -27.03 -1.21
N LEU A 169 -13.85 -27.95 -1.83
CA LEU A 169 -14.18 -29.26 -1.26
C LEU A 169 -13.26 -30.38 -1.76
N TYR A 170 -12.81 -30.27 -2.99
CA TYR A 170 -12.08 -31.29 -3.75
C TYR A 170 -10.85 -30.66 -4.44
N PRO A 171 -9.82 -30.27 -3.71
CA PRO A 171 -8.71 -29.45 -4.27
C PRO A 171 -7.77 -30.22 -5.19
N LEU A 172 -7.59 -31.53 -4.95
CA LEU A 172 -6.66 -32.36 -5.71
C LEU A 172 -7.31 -33.06 -6.91
N PRO A 173 -6.53 -33.37 -7.97
CA PRO A 173 -7.03 -34.08 -9.13
C PRO A 173 -7.73 -35.41 -8.79
N GLU A 174 -7.17 -36.20 -7.86
CA GLU A 174 -7.74 -37.47 -7.41
C GLU A 174 -9.14 -37.34 -6.79
N ASP A 175 -9.37 -36.24 -6.05
CA ASP A 175 -10.64 -35.91 -5.44
C ASP A 175 -11.71 -35.65 -6.53
N ILE A 176 -11.31 -34.88 -7.56
CA ILE A 176 -12.19 -34.52 -8.70
C ILE A 176 -12.51 -35.75 -9.54
N VAL A 177 -11.54 -36.65 -9.75
CA VAL A 177 -11.77 -37.91 -10.47
C VAL A 177 -12.75 -38.79 -9.70
N THR A 178 -12.62 -38.89 -8.38
CA THR A 178 -13.54 -39.64 -7.52
C THR A 178 -14.94 -39.02 -7.53
N LEU A 179 -15.05 -37.69 -7.52
CA LEU A 179 -16.32 -36.97 -7.58
C LEU A 179 -17.07 -37.21 -8.90
N GLY A 180 -16.34 -37.33 -10.01
CA GLY A 180 -16.89 -37.53 -11.35
C GLY A 180 -17.62 -36.30 -11.91
N VAL A 181 -17.99 -36.38 -13.18
CA VAL A 181 -18.70 -35.28 -13.87
C VAL A 181 -20.06 -34.99 -13.25
N GLU A 182 -20.81 -36.01 -12.87
CA GLU A 182 -22.14 -35.83 -12.28
C GLU A 182 -22.06 -35.17 -10.90
N GLY A 183 -21.10 -35.57 -10.08
CA GLY A 183 -20.87 -34.93 -8.78
C GLY A 183 -20.53 -33.43 -8.91
N ILE A 184 -19.70 -33.07 -9.89
CA ILE A 184 -19.41 -31.66 -10.20
C ILE A 184 -20.69 -30.92 -10.56
N LEU A 185 -21.52 -31.49 -11.42
CA LEU A 185 -22.78 -30.88 -11.84
C LEU A 185 -23.78 -30.75 -10.68
N GLN A 186 -23.87 -31.74 -9.80
CA GLN A 186 -24.72 -31.68 -8.60
C GLN A 186 -24.33 -30.54 -7.67
N ILE A 187 -23.02 -30.32 -7.42
CA ILE A 187 -22.52 -29.21 -6.60
C ILE A 187 -22.89 -27.86 -7.24
N TRP A 188 -22.72 -27.71 -8.54
CA TRP A 188 -23.07 -26.46 -9.22
C TRP A 188 -24.59 -26.21 -9.24
N ARG A 189 -25.39 -27.23 -9.41
CA ARG A 189 -26.87 -27.14 -9.35
C ARG A 189 -27.35 -26.75 -7.95
N SER A 190 -26.82 -27.37 -6.91
CA SER A 190 -27.19 -27.06 -5.52
C SER A 190 -26.87 -25.63 -5.13
N LYS A 191 -25.75 -25.07 -5.65
CA LYS A 191 -25.33 -23.70 -5.44
C LYS A 191 -25.90 -22.70 -6.48
N LYS A 192 -26.82 -23.13 -7.37
CA LYS A 192 -27.47 -22.30 -8.40
C LYS A 192 -26.50 -21.50 -9.27
N VAL A 193 -25.39 -22.10 -9.68
CA VAL A 193 -24.32 -21.41 -10.41
C VAL A 193 -24.70 -21.20 -11.87
N ARG A 194 -24.81 -19.96 -12.32
CA ARG A 194 -25.05 -19.64 -13.73
C ARG A 194 -23.79 -19.89 -14.57
N GLY A 195 -23.98 -20.40 -15.80
CA GLY A 195 -22.89 -20.64 -16.75
C GLY A 195 -21.98 -21.83 -16.39
N ALA A 196 -22.39 -22.69 -15.45
CA ALA A 196 -21.78 -23.95 -15.11
C ALA A 196 -22.58 -25.07 -15.81
N GLY A 197 -21.99 -25.72 -16.82
CA GLY A 197 -22.64 -26.76 -17.61
C GLY A 197 -21.74 -27.94 -17.84
N GLU A 198 -22.30 -29.00 -18.41
CA GLU A 198 -21.63 -30.27 -18.62
C GLU A 198 -20.28 -30.15 -19.33
N ARG A 199 -20.17 -29.28 -20.35
CA ARG A 199 -18.91 -29.05 -21.06
C ARG A 199 -17.78 -28.60 -20.12
N LYS A 200 -18.09 -27.72 -19.15
CA LYS A 200 -17.09 -27.26 -18.17
C LYS A 200 -16.77 -28.34 -17.15
N ALA A 201 -17.76 -29.12 -16.71
CA ALA A 201 -17.57 -30.22 -15.80
C ALA A 201 -16.68 -31.31 -16.43
N ARG A 202 -16.95 -31.69 -17.66
CA ARG A 202 -16.10 -32.63 -18.42
C ARG A 202 -14.68 -32.10 -18.57
N LYS A 203 -14.52 -30.82 -18.92
CA LYS A 203 -13.19 -30.21 -19.07
C LYS A 203 -12.38 -30.24 -17.76
N LEU A 204 -13.00 -30.00 -16.62
CA LEU A 204 -12.35 -30.10 -15.32
C LEU A 204 -11.99 -31.53 -14.96
N TYR A 205 -12.93 -32.47 -15.20
CA TYR A 205 -12.73 -33.90 -14.97
C TYR A 205 -11.59 -34.45 -15.82
N GLU A 206 -11.55 -34.16 -17.13
CA GLU A 206 -10.48 -34.62 -18.01
C GLU A 206 -9.11 -34.02 -17.64
N ALA A 207 -9.09 -32.76 -17.25
CA ALA A 207 -7.85 -32.14 -16.73
C ALA A 207 -7.37 -32.89 -15.47
N ALA A 208 -8.26 -33.21 -14.56
CA ALA A 208 -7.92 -33.92 -13.33
C ALA A 208 -7.48 -35.36 -13.61
N ARG A 209 -8.20 -36.09 -14.51
CA ARG A 209 -7.88 -37.49 -14.89
C ARG A 209 -6.49 -37.61 -15.53
N ASN A 210 -6.09 -36.61 -16.32
CA ASN A 210 -4.82 -36.63 -17.04
C ASN A 210 -3.72 -35.88 -16.28
N SER A 211 -3.93 -35.54 -15.01
CA SER A 211 -3.00 -34.70 -14.27
C SER A 211 -1.70 -35.45 -13.94
N ILE A 212 -0.58 -34.75 -14.20
CA ILE A 212 0.77 -35.15 -13.81
C ILE A 212 1.21 -34.47 -12.51
N GLY A 213 0.28 -33.79 -11.81
CA GLY A 213 0.55 -33.14 -10.55
C GLY A 213 1.13 -34.07 -9.50
N ARG A 214 1.91 -33.48 -8.59
CA ARG A 214 2.54 -34.22 -7.50
C ARG A 214 1.47 -34.85 -6.59
N LYS A 215 1.62 -36.12 -6.28
CA LYS A 215 0.69 -36.91 -5.43
C LYS A 215 1.17 -36.99 -3.97
N GLU A 216 2.48 -36.91 -3.78
CA GLU A 216 3.06 -36.98 -2.45
C GLU A 216 2.71 -35.73 -1.63
N ALA A 217 2.55 -35.93 -0.33
CA ALA A 217 2.15 -34.91 0.62
C ALA A 217 0.75 -34.29 0.34
N ALA A 218 -0.19 -35.11 -0.16
CA ALA A 218 -1.55 -34.68 -0.48
C ALA A 218 -2.27 -33.97 0.69
N SER A 219 -2.10 -34.46 1.92
CA SER A 219 -2.68 -33.84 3.12
C SER A 219 -2.17 -32.39 3.33
N ILE A 220 -0.89 -32.16 3.13
CA ILE A 220 -0.30 -30.82 3.24
C ILE A 220 -0.73 -29.92 2.09
N ALA A 221 -0.83 -30.49 0.88
CA ALA A 221 -1.34 -29.75 -0.28
C ALA A 221 -2.78 -29.24 -0.07
N ARG A 222 -3.64 -30.04 0.58
CA ARG A 222 -5.01 -29.61 0.95
C ARG A 222 -5.01 -28.50 1.98
N ILE A 223 -4.17 -28.59 3.01
CA ILE A 223 -4.02 -27.53 4.03
C ILE A 223 -3.53 -26.23 3.37
N GLU A 224 -2.50 -26.32 2.51
CA GLU A 224 -1.95 -25.17 1.80
C GLU A 224 -3.02 -24.52 0.90
N PHE A 225 -3.77 -25.31 0.13
CA PHE A 225 -4.86 -24.79 -0.70
C PHE A 225 -5.92 -24.08 0.12
N LYS A 226 -6.37 -24.69 1.22
CA LYS A 226 -7.36 -24.07 2.11
C LYS A 226 -6.87 -22.74 2.66
N SER A 227 -5.62 -22.67 3.14
CA SER A 227 -5.03 -21.42 3.62
C SER A 227 -4.97 -20.33 2.53
N ILE A 228 -4.58 -20.71 1.30
CA ILE A 228 -4.56 -19.75 0.17
C ILE A 228 -5.98 -19.29 -0.17
N LYS A 229 -6.96 -20.17 -0.12
CA LYS A 229 -8.37 -19.84 -0.39
C LYS A 229 -8.95 -18.87 0.65
N GLU A 230 -8.69 -19.12 1.92
CA GLU A 230 -9.10 -18.24 3.02
C GLU A 230 -8.46 -16.85 2.90
N ASP A 231 -7.18 -16.78 2.52
CA ASP A 231 -6.49 -15.51 2.24
C ASP A 231 -7.13 -14.76 1.05
N LEU A 232 -7.46 -15.47 -0.04
CA LEU A 232 -8.11 -14.88 -1.21
C LEU A 232 -9.46 -14.27 -0.86
N ASP A 233 -10.30 -15.01 -0.14
CA ASP A 233 -11.63 -14.55 0.27
C ASP A 233 -11.52 -13.33 1.18
N ARG A 234 -10.65 -13.40 2.19
CA ARG A 234 -10.40 -12.28 3.12
C ARG A 234 -9.94 -11.01 2.41
N TYR A 235 -9.03 -11.10 1.45
CA TYR A 235 -8.58 -9.91 0.71
C TYR A 235 -9.65 -9.39 -0.24
N GLN A 236 -10.47 -10.26 -0.83
CA GLN A 236 -11.60 -9.83 -1.66
C GLN A 236 -12.65 -9.10 -0.83
N GLU A 237 -13.07 -9.67 0.30
CA GLU A 237 -14.02 -9.03 1.23
C GLU A 237 -13.51 -7.67 1.70
N ARG A 238 -12.21 -7.57 2.02
CA ARG A 238 -11.60 -6.29 2.41
C ARG A 238 -11.63 -5.26 1.27
N LEU A 239 -11.42 -5.67 0.02
CA LEU A 239 -11.54 -4.76 -1.13
C LEU A 239 -12.99 -4.29 -1.29
N ASP A 240 -13.97 -5.17 -1.13
CA ASP A 240 -15.39 -4.83 -1.23
C ASP A 240 -15.79 -3.84 -0.11
N GLU A 241 -15.27 -4.01 1.12
CA GLU A 241 -15.44 -3.05 2.23
C GLU A 241 -14.81 -1.68 1.93
N ILE A 242 -13.59 -1.67 1.35
CA ILE A 242 -12.91 -0.45 0.96
C ILE A 242 -13.68 0.29 -0.13
N GLU A 243 -14.19 -0.42 -1.14
CA GLU A 243 -15.00 0.17 -2.22
C GLU A 243 -16.31 0.75 -1.68
N LYS A 244 -16.98 0.02 -0.79
CA LYS A 244 -18.18 0.53 -0.11
C LYS A 244 -17.89 1.80 0.69
N LYS A 245 -16.75 1.85 1.40
CA LYS A 245 -16.37 3.04 2.16
C LYS A 245 -16.02 4.22 1.25
N ALA A 246 -15.40 3.96 0.10
CA ALA A 246 -15.17 4.98 -0.91
C ALA A 246 -16.48 5.57 -1.45
N ASP A 247 -17.49 4.75 -1.71
CA ASP A 247 -18.82 5.18 -2.15
C ASP A 247 -19.55 6.06 -1.12
N GLU A 248 -19.25 5.91 0.17
CA GLU A 248 -19.77 6.77 1.24
C GLU A 248 -19.06 8.14 1.34
N ILE A 249 -17.76 8.20 0.98
CA ILE A 249 -16.93 9.40 1.07
C ILE A 249 -17.03 10.25 -0.19
N LEU A 250 -16.98 9.64 -1.37
CA LEU A 250 -16.95 10.34 -2.66
C LEU A 250 -18.03 11.42 -2.84
N PRO A 251 -19.31 11.21 -2.47
CA PRO A 251 -20.36 12.23 -2.61
C PRO A 251 -20.13 13.49 -1.77
N LYS A 252 -19.30 13.41 -0.72
CA LYS A 252 -18.98 14.56 0.15
C LYS A 252 -17.89 15.45 -0.47
N ILE A 253 -17.16 14.93 -1.46
CA ILE A 253 -16.08 15.67 -2.13
C ILE A 253 -16.67 16.60 -3.16
N LYS A 254 -16.35 17.88 -3.02
CA LYS A 254 -16.83 18.92 -3.96
C LYS A 254 -16.36 18.67 -5.39
N ASN A 255 -17.28 18.74 -6.34
CA ASN A 255 -17.05 18.53 -7.78
C ASN A 255 -16.60 17.12 -8.19
N VAL A 256 -16.81 16.10 -7.37
CA VAL A 256 -16.43 14.71 -7.70
C VAL A 256 -17.15 14.23 -8.99
N ASP A 257 -18.38 14.65 -9.22
CA ASP A 257 -19.16 14.28 -10.42
C ASP A 257 -18.45 14.71 -11.70
N LYS A 258 -17.80 15.88 -11.70
CA LYS A 258 -17.01 16.37 -12.85
C LYS A 258 -15.80 15.51 -13.17
N LEU A 259 -15.24 14.80 -12.17
CA LEU A 259 -14.15 13.86 -12.41
C LEU A 259 -14.64 12.64 -13.18
N PHE A 260 -15.85 12.17 -12.91
CA PHE A 260 -16.43 11.02 -13.61
C PHE A 260 -16.87 11.31 -15.05
N GLU A 261 -17.02 12.59 -15.41
CA GLU A 261 -17.25 13.02 -16.80
C GLU A 261 -15.98 12.89 -17.67
N ILE A 262 -14.80 12.80 -17.06
CA ILE A 262 -13.53 12.67 -17.77
C ILE A 262 -13.41 11.25 -18.32
N LYS A 263 -13.20 11.12 -19.63
CA LYS A 263 -13.04 9.83 -20.29
C LYS A 263 -11.83 9.07 -19.72
N GLY A 264 -12.10 7.88 -19.18
CA GLY A 264 -11.07 7.02 -18.55
C GLY A 264 -11.00 7.12 -17.03
N VAL A 265 -11.73 8.04 -16.42
CA VAL A 265 -11.95 8.08 -14.97
C VAL A 265 -13.26 7.33 -14.72
N GLY A 266 -13.16 6.12 -14.18
CA GLY A 266 -14.31 5.33 -13.71
C GLY A 266 -14.68 5.67 -12.26
N LYS A 267 -15.89 5.26 -11.87
CA LYS A 267 -16.26 5.22 -10.45
C LYS A 267 -15.43 4.17 -9.71
#